data_fcb9c3197e1470cf013da534c55ca4a1
#
_entry.id   fcb9c3197e1470cf013da534c55ca4a1
#
_cell.length_a   1.000
_cell.length_b   1.000
_cell.length_c   1.000
_cell.angle_alpha   90.00
_cell.angle_beta   90.00
_cell.angle_gamma   90.00
#
_symmetry.space_group_name_H-M   'P 1'
#
loop_
_entity.id
_entity.type
_entity.pdbx_description
1 polymer ?
#
loop_
_entity_poly.entity_id
_entity_poly.type
_entity_poly.pdbx_seq_one_letter_code
_entity_poly.pdbx_strand_id
1 'polypeptide(L)'
;MNDTREFKYARNVVYEALDEVSGRYDLPNVTQSLVAYISKYLDKSLSDTTEISSAYCACLTVSPDHPEQWETYAEHGRGFAIGLNLRQFLDMQVPAVQRGQPFVFCAPVNYNQRDQHDLVWRLVEAGICDLQTFSATCSQQSGHLTALLDRVTKEIVDCLLPLMDFIKAPIYKNEREMRLILDPNDGTLKAHHVQYSKRDNESMPFIFMDLCNPKTRRLPLAEIKVGPKTSFHEEKSFIEDLLDKIGYMSNYDDQPQVTQSLLTV
;
A
#
# COMPACT_ATOMS: atom_id res chain seq x y z
N MET A 1 -10.16 -2.48 -3.02
CA MET A 1 -10.87 -1.52 -3.90
C MET A 1 -10.03 -1.41 -5.16
N ASN A 2 -10.46 -2.02 -6.25
CA ASN A 2 -9.74 -1.92 -7.52
C ASN A 2 -10.41 -0.84 -8.35
N ASP A 3 -10.07 0.42 -8.06
CA ASP A 3 -10.43 1.47 -9.01
C ASP A 3 -9.46 1.35 -10.20
N THR A 4 -9.99 0.83 -11.31
CA THR A 4 -9.23 0.71 -12.56
C THR A 4 -8.68 2.05 -13.04
N ARG A 5 -9.22 3.18 -12.57
CA ARG A 5 -8.73 4.54 -12.88
C ARG A 5 -7.44 4.85 -12.12
N GLU A 6 -7.33 4.46 -10.85
CA GLU A 6 -6.11 4.67 -10.06
C GLU A 6 -4.95 3.87 -10.66
N PHE A 7 -5.19 2.60 -10.96
CA PHE A 7 -4.19 1.77 -11.61
C PHE A 7 -3.74 2.31 -12.97
N LYS A 8 -4.69 2.77 -13.78
CA LYS A 8 -4.39 3.40 -15.08
C LYS A 8 -3.56 4.67 -14.91
N TYR A 9 -3.86 5.48 -13.88
CA TYR A 9 -3.07 6.67 -13.56
C TYR A 9 -1.64 6.30 -13.18
N ALA A 10 -1.45 5.37 -12.23
CA ALA A 10 -0.13 4.93 -11.79
C ALA A 10 0.69 4.35 -12.94
N ARG A 11 0.07 3.55 -13.82
CA ARG A 11 0.69 3.05 -15.05
C ARG A 11 1.19 4.19 -15.94
N ASN A 12 0.38 5.20 -16.19
CA ASN A 12 0.78 6.34 -17.01
C ASN A 12 1.99 7.06 -16.40
N VAL A 13 2.00 7.30 -15.08
CA VAL A 13 3.15 7.91 -14.38
C VAL A 13 4.43 7.11 -14.61
N VAL A 14 4.37 5.77 -14.53
CA VAL A 14 5.53 4.91 -14.77
C VAL A 14 6.04 5.05 -16.21
N TYR A 15 5.14 5.00 -17.21
CA TYR A 15 5.56 5.14 -18.61
C TYR A 15 6.12 6.52 -18.93
N GLU A 16 5.51 7.60 -18.42
CA GLU A 16 6.02 8.96 -18.59
C GLU A 16 7.43 9.11 -18.00
N ALA A 17 7.66 8.54 -16.81
CA ALA A 17 8.99 8.55 -16.19
C ALA A 17 10.02 7.72 -16.98
N LEU A 18 9.63 6.57 -17.55
CA LEU A 18 10.49 5.75 -18.39
C LEU A 18 10.88 6.49 -19.69
N ASP A 19 9.95 7.21 -20.31
CA ASP A 19 10.22 8.03 -21.49
C ASP A 19 11.21 9.16 -21.17
N GLU A 20 11.08 9.81 -20.03
CA GLU A 20 12.04 10.83 -19.58
C GLU A 20 13.44 10.27 -19.37
N VAL A 21 13.57 9.08 -18.80
CA VAL A 21 14.88 8.40 -18.60
C VAL A 21 15.53 8.13 -19.92
N SER A 22 14.80 7.65 -20.92
CA SER A 22 15.35 7.33 -22.25
C SER A 22 15.96 8.54 -22.96
N GLY A 23 15.48 9.76 -22.67
CA GLY A 23 15.96 11.00 -23.26
C GLY A 23 17.17 11.66 -22.56
N ARG A 24 17.51 11.22 -21.33
CA ARG A 24 18.50 11.94 -20.48
C ARG A 24 19.91 11.36 -20.49
N TYR A 25 20.13 10.13 -20.94
CA TYR A 25 21.44 9.47 -20.83
C TYR A 25 22.21 9.43 -22.14
N ASP A 26 23.50 9.82 -22.07
CA ASP A 26 24.46 9.77 -23.18
C ASP A 26 24.90 8.35 -23.59
N LEU A 27 24.31 7.31 -22.99
CA LEU A 27 24.55 5.90 -23.33
C LEU A 27 23.31 5.29 -24.01
N PRO A 28 23.01 5.68 -25.24
CA PRO A 28 21.70 5.41 -25.85
C PRO A 28 21.37 3.92 -25.92
N ASN A 29 22.33 3.04 -26.19
CA ASN A 29 22.05 1.63 -26.48
C ASN A 29 21.64 0.81 -25.25
N VAL A 30 22.36 0.95 -24.13
CA VAL A 30 22.08 0.15 -22.91
C VAL A 30 20.83 0.67 -22.20
N THR A 31 20.74 1.99 -22.08
CA THR A 31 19.59 2.64 -21.42
C THR A 31 18.30 2.42 -22.21
N GLN A 32 18.33 2.60 -23.53
CA GLN A 32 17.17 2.33 -24.38
C GLN A 32 16.77 0.85 -24.34
N SER A 33 17.74 -0.06 -24.32
CA SER A 33 17.45 -1.48 -24.17
C SER A 33 16.81 -1.77 -22.83
N LEU A 34 17.35 -1.24 -21.72
CA LEU A 34 16.76 -1.44 -20.38
C LEU A 34 15.33 -0.92 -20.32
N VAL A 35 15.07 0.31 -20.75
CA VAL A 35 13.72 0.90 -20.78
C VAL A 35 12.76 0.06 -21.63
N ALA A 36 13.18 -0.38 -22.81
CA ALA A 36 12.37 -1.24 -23.67
C ALA A 36 12.05 -2.60 -23.03
N TYR A 37 13.03 -3.20 -22.33
CA TYR A 37 12.82 -4.45 -21.59
C TYR A 37 11.89 -4.24 -20.39
N ILE A 38 12.06 -3.17 -19.61
CA ILE A 38 11.16 -2.83 -18.49
C ILE A 38 9.74 -2.69 -19.01
N SER A 39 9.51 -1.89 -20.07
CA SER A 39 8.18 -1.68 -20.66
C SER A 39 7.55 -3.00 -21.10
N LYS A 40 8.32 -3.85 -21.80
CA LYS A 40 7.85 -5.16 -22.26
C LYS A 40 7.48 -6.11 -21.09
N TYR A 41 8.32 -6.18 -20.05
CA TYR A 41 8.06 -7.02 -18.88
C TYR A 41 6.85 -6.48 -18.08
N LEU A 42 6.75 -5.17 -17.94
CA LEU A 42 5.63 -4.52 -17.27
C LEU A 42 4.33 -4.81 -18.04
N ASP A 43 4.30 -4.63 -19.36
CA ASP A 43 3.13 -4.96 -20.19
C ASP A 43 2.74 -6.43 -20.08
N LYS A 44 3.71 -7.34 -20.07
CA LYS A 44 3.46 -8.76 -19.87
C LYS A 44 2.86 -9.02 -18.48
N SER A 45 3.49 -8.51 -17.43
CA SER A 45 2.99 -8.68 -16.06
C SER A 45 1.58 -8.11 -15.89
N LEU A 46 1.29 -6.99 -16.53
CA LEU A 46 -0.04 -6.36 -16.50
C LEU A 46 -1.07 -7.09 -17.37
N SER A 47 -0.67 -7.78 -18.45
CA SER A 47 -1.58 -8.57 -19.29
C SER A 47 -1.87 -9.96 -18.72
N ASP A 48 -0.89 -10.59 -18.10
CA ASP A 48 -1.05 -11.90 -17.46
C ASP A 48 -1.95 -11.83 -16.20
N THR A 49 -2.20 -10.60 -15.71
CA THR A 49 -3.02 -10.31 -14.52
C THR A 49 -4.52 -10.20 -14.80
N THR A 50 -5.01 -10.75 -15.88
CA THR A 50 -6.45 -10.77 -16.18
C THR A 50 -7.31 -11.48 -15.14
N GLU A 51 -6.71 -12.16 -14.19
CA GLU A 51 -7.49 -12.82 -13.14
C GLU A 51 -7.15 -12.43 -11.69
N ILE A 52 -5.94 -12.04 -11.25
CA ILE A 52 -5.71 -11.86 -9.80
C ILE A 52 -4.43 -11.07 -9.46
N SER A 53 -4.05 -10.02 -10.09
CA SER A 53 -2.93 -9.26 -9.55
C SER A 53 -3.29 -7.88 -9.04
N SER A 54 -4.44 -7.80 -8.46
CA SER A 54 -4.68 -6.68 -7.58
C SER A 54 -4.17 -7.04 -6.19
N ALA A 55 -3.21 -6.30 -5.70
CA ALA A 55 -2.81 -6.38 -4.32
C ALA A 55 -4.03 -6.26 -3.40
N TYR A 56 -4.05 -7.04 -2.33
CA TYR A 56 -5.09 -6.86 -1.31
C TYR A 56 -4.75 -5.60 -0.52
N CYS A 57 -5.63 -4.62 -0.58
CA CYS A 57 -5.41 -3.31 0.01
C CYS A 57 -6.44 -2.99 1.09
N ALA A 58 -5.97 -2.53 2.25
CA ALA A 58 -6.79 -1.84 3.22
C ALA A 58 -6.32 -0.38 3.33
N CYS A 59 -7.28 0.54 3.18
CA CYS A 59 -7.01 1.96 3.18
C CYS A 59 -7.34 2.55 4.55
N LEU A 60 -6.37 3.28 5.11
CA LEU A 60 -6.48 4.07 6.32
C LEU A 60 -6.28 5.54 5.95
N THR A 61 -6.61 6.45 6.85
CA THR A 61 -6.26 7.87 6.69
C THR A 61 -5.40 8.35 7.86
N VAL A 62 -4.45 9.25 7.59
CA VAL A 62 -3.71 9.94 8.66
C VAL A 62 -4.44 11.21 9.14
N SER A 63 -5.61 11.50 8.58
CA SER A 63 -6.47 12.62 8.97
C SER A 63 -7.71 12.11 9.69
N PRO A 64 -7.69 12.03 11.03
CA PRO A 64 -8.76 11.38 11.81
C PRO A 64 -10.09 12.16 11.84
N ASP A 65 -10.10 13.39 11.34
CA ASP A 65 -11.26 14.28 11.45
C ASP A 65 -11.43 15.13 10.19
N HIS A 66 -11.66 14.46 9.05
CA HIS A 66 -11.83 15.12 7.76
C HIS A 66 -13.28 15.03 7.28
N PRO A 67 -13.93 16.15 6.86
CA PRO A 67 -15.35 16.17 6.50
C PRO A 67 -15.74 15.13 5.44
N GLU A 68 -14.92 15.00 4.36
CA GLU A 68 -15.19 14.06 3.28
C GLU A 68 -15.14 12.59 3.75
N GLN A 69 -14.25 12.26 4.71
CA GLN A 69 -14.16 10.92 5.28
C GLN A 69 -15.41 10.58 6.11
N TRP A 70 -15.88 11.53 6.92
CA TRP A 70 -17.11 11.38 7.68
C TRP A 70 -18.33 11.20 6.79
N GLU A 71 -18.41 12.00 5.73
CA GLU A 71 -19.55 11.93 4.80
C GLU A 71 -19.57 10.60 4.03
N THR A 72 -18.41 10.13 3.58
CA THR A 72 -18.33 8.96 2.68
C THR A 72 -18.36 7.62 3.44
N TYR A 73 -17.66 7.52 4.58
CA TYR A 73 -17.38 6.24 5.23
C TYR A 73 -18.04 6.06 6.60
N ALA A 74 -18.60 7.10 7.17
CA ALA A 74 -19.12 7.09 8.53
C ALA A 74 -20.60 7.55 8.61
N GLU A 75 -21.44 6.99 7.75
CA GLU A 75 -22.89 7.27 7.74
C GLU A 75 -23.23 8.77 7.77
N HIS A 76 -22.57 9.53 6.88
CA HIS A 76 -22.74 10.99 6.82
C HIS A 76 -22.40 11.70 8.15
N GLY A 77 -21.41 11.21 8.88
CA GLY A 77 -20.93 11.79 10.12
C GLY A 77 -21.61 11.26 11.40
N ARG A 78 -22.39 10.18 11.31
CA ARG A 78 -23.01 9.51 12.48
C ARG A 78 -22.21 8.33 13.01
N GLY A 79 -21.22 7.84 12.25
CA GLY A 79 -20.42 6.70 12.64
C GLY A 79 -19.22 7.06 13.51
N PHE A 80 -18.22 6.20 13.47
CA PHE A 80 -17.01 6.29 14.28
C PHE A 80 -15.77 6.19 13.40
N ALA A 81 -14.67 6.84 13.82
CA ALA A 81 -13.34 6.59 13.27
C ALA A 81 -12.51 5.80 14.30
N ILE A 82 -11.88 4.72 13.83
CA ILE A 82 -11.05 3.85 14.67
C ILE A 82 -9.59 4.17 14.38
N GLY A 83 -8.89 4.71 15.37
CA GLY A 83 -7.46 5.01 15.30
C GLY A 83 -6.62 3.83 15.77
N LEU A 84 -5.66 3.42 14.95
CA LEU A 84 -4.71 2.36 15.27
C LEU A 84 -3.33 2.94 15.56
N ASN A 85 -2.60 2.35 16.51
CA ASN A 85 -1.21 2.67 16.76
C ASN A 85 -0.34 1.99 15.70
N LEU A 86 0.09 2.74 14.69
CA LEU A 86 0.86 2.22 13.57
C LEU A 86 2.19 1.60 14.02
N ARG A 87 2.88 2.18 15.00
CA ARG A 87 4.15 1.64 15.51
C ARG A 87 3.95 0.26 16.12
N GLN A 88 2.96 0.10 16.99
CA GLN A 88 2.63 -1.21 17.57
C GLN A 88 2.22 -2.21 16.47
N PHE A 89 1.49 -1.76 15.46
CA PHE A 89 1.14 -2.59 14.30
C PHE A 89 2.39 -3.08 13.56
N LEU A 90 3.33 -2.20 13.23
CA LEU A 90 4.58 -2.56 12.55
C LEU A 90 5.45 -3.50 13.40
N ASP A 91 5.54 -3.27 14.71
CA ASP A 91 6.28 -4.12 15.63
C ASP A 91 5.71 -5.56 15.72
N MET A 92 4.43 -5.75 15.37
CA MET A 92 3.77 -7.06 15.33
C MET A 92 3.97 -7.82 14.00
N GLN A 93 4.45 -7.18 12.94
CA GLN A 93 4.61 -7.80 11.63
C GLN A 93 5.57 -9.00 11.65
N VAL A 94 6.77 -8.81 12.19
CA VAL A 94 7.79 -9.89 12.23
C VAL A 94 7.29 -11.13 12.97
N PRO A 95 6.77 -11.04 14.20
CA PRO A 95 6.14 -12.16 14.87
C PRO A 95 4.94 -12.76 14.11
N ALA A 96 4.17 -11.96 13.36
CA ALA A 96 3.05 -12.43 12.57
C ALA A 96 3.52 -13.31 11.40
N VAL A 97 4.52 -12.85 10.65
CA VAL A 97 5.12 -13.62 9.54
C VAL A 97 5.74 -14.93 10.04
N GLN A 98 6.42 -14.92 11.19
CA GLN A 98 6.95 -16.14 11.82
C GLN A 98 5.85 -17.18 12.17
N ARG A 99 4.61 -16.72 12.38
CA ARG A 99 3.43 -17.59 12.58
C ARG A 99 2.70 -17.95 11.28
N GLY A 100 3.30 -17.66 10.13
CA GLY A 100 2.73 -17.98 8.82
C GLY A 100 1.66 -16.98 8.33
N GLN A 101 1.56 -15.79 8.94
CA GLN A 101 0.76 -14.71 8.39
C GLN A 101 1.49 -14.06 7.20
N PRO A 102 0.76 -13.56 6.19
CA PRO A 102 1.40 -12.86 5.09
C PRO A 102 2.02 -11.53 5.57
N PHE A 103 3.06 -11.09 4.88
CA PHE A 103 3.69 -9.80 5.14
C PHE A 103 2.85 -8.66 4.56
N VAL A 104 2.78 -7.54 5.27
CA VAL A 104 2.00 -6.37 4.88
C VAL A 104 2.89 -5.16 4.73
N PHE A 105 2.92 -4.61 3.54
CA PHE A 105 3.53 -3.31 3.31
C PHE A 105 2.62 -2.22 3.85
N CYS A 106 3.21 -1.24 4.55
CA CYS A 106 2.48 -0.10 5.06
C CYS A 106 3.22 1.18 4.66
N ALA A 107 2.58 2.01 3.84
CA ALA A 107 3.16 3.28 3.42
C ALA A 107 2.08 4.32 3.11
N PRO A 108 2.42 5.63 3.19
CA PRO A 108 1.55 6.68 2.72
C PRO A 108 1.44 6.66 1.19
N VAL A 109 0.25 6.99 0.70
CA VAL A 109 0.02 7.20 -0.73
C VAL A 109 0.71 8.49 -1.18
N ASN A 110 1.42 8.41 -2.29
CA ASN A 110 2.08 9.56 -2.91
C ASN A 110 1.14 10.24 -3.92
N TYR A 111 0.86 11.52 -3.69
CA TYR A 111 0.01 12.36 -4.54
C TYR A 111 0.80 13.42 -5.32
N ASN A 112 2.11 13.54 -5.07
CA ASN A 112 2.96 14.53 -5.73
C ASN A 112 3.52 13.94 -7.03
N GLN A 113 3.13 14.47 -8.17
CA GLN A 113 3.56 13.98 -9.48
C GLN A 113 5.08 13.94 -9.63
N ARG A 114 5.78 14.98 -9.16
CA ARG A 114 7.24 15.03 -9.24
C ARG A 114 7.88 13.92 -8.42
N ASP A 115 7.42 13.72 -7.19
CA ASP A 115 7.95 12.67 -6.31
C ASP A 115 7.63 11.26 -6.87
N GLN A 116 6.48 11.10 -7.52
CA GLN A 116 6.09 9.88 -8.21
C GLN A 116 7.07 9.55 -9.36
N HIS A 117 7.36 10.53 -10.22
CA HIS A 117 8.35 10.41 -11.29
C HIS A 117 9.75 10.15 -10.72
N ASP A 118 10.18 10.90 -9.71
CA ASP A 118 11.50 10.75 -9.09
C ASP A 118 11.70 9.35 -8.49
N LEU A 119 10.66 8.74 -7.93
CA LEU A 119 10.72 7.37 -7.40
C LEU A 119 10.98 6.35 -8.52
N VAL A 120 10.22 6.40 -9.61
CA VAL A 120 10.41 5.53 -10.77
C VAL A 120 11.79 5.74 -11.35
N TRP A 121 12.19 7.00 -11.52
CA TRP A 121 13.48 7.38 -12.09
C TRP A 121 14.65 6.81 -11.31
N ARG A 122 14.63 6.91 -9.97
CA ARG A 122 15.67 6.36 -9.08
C ARG A 122 15.81 4.85 -9.19
N LEU A 123 14.70 4.12 -9.33
CA LEU A 123 14.73 2.67 -9.52
C LEU A 123 15.42 2.30 -10.84
N VAL A 124 15.10 2.99 -11.93
CA VAL A 124 15.71 2.74 -13.24
C VAL A 124 17.17 3.18 -13.25
N GLU A 125 17.52 4.32 -12.65
CA GLU A 125 18.89 4.81 -12.52
C GLU A 125 19.78 3.82 -11.78
N ALA A 126 19.30 3.22 -10.69
CA ALA A 126 20.04 2.18 -9.98
C ALA A 126 20.38 1.00 -10.90
N GLY A 127 19.40 0.53 -11.68
CA GLY A 127 19.64 -0.54 -12.66
C GLY A 127 20.61 -0.15 -13.78
N ILE A 128 20.58 1.11 -14.24
CA ILE A 128 21.55 1.62 -15.22
C ILE A 128 22.96 1.61 -14.63
N CYS A 129 23.13 2.06 -13.38
CA CYS A 129 24.42 2.05 -12.70
C CYS A 129 24.98 0.64 -12.53
N ASP A 130 24.14 -0.35 -12.22
CA ASP A 130 24.52 -1.75 -12.10
C ASP A 130 24.99 -2.30 -13.45
N LEU A 131 24.27 -2.04 -14.54
CA LEU A 131 24.66 -2.43 -15.89
C LEU A 131 25.96 -1.78 -16.35
N GLN A 132 26.18 -0.50 -16.05
CA GLN A 132 27.40 0.22 -16.36
C GLN A 132 28.60 -0.35 -15.61
N THR A 133 28.46 -0.60 -14.32
CA THR A 133 29.50 -1.17 -13.47
C THR A 133 29.92 -2.56 -13.97
N PHE A 134 28.94 -3.39 -14.34
CA PHE A 134 29.22 -4.71 -14.91
C PHE A 134 29.90 -4.63 -16.27
N SER A 135 29.41 -3.75 -17.15
CA SER A 135 30.00 -3.55 -18.47
C SER A 135 31.47 -3.10 -18.42
N ALA A 136 31.83 -2.29 -17.41
CA ALA A 136 33.20 -1.86 -17.18
C ALA A 136 34.11 -2.96 -16.62
N THR A 137 33.57 -3.93 -15.90
CA THR A 137 34.34 -4.99 -15.23
C THR A 137 34.43 -6.29 -16.01
N CYS A 138 33.45 -6.58 -16.87
CA CYS A 138 33.40 -7.84 -17.63
C CYS A 138 33.71 -7.62 -19.13
N SER A 139 34.89 -8.01 -19.53
CA SER A 139 35.28 -8.02 -20.94
C SER A 139 34.52 -9.07 -21.74
N GLN A 140 33.68 -8.62 -22.68
CA GLN A 140 33.26 -9.25 -23.94
C GLN A 140 32.61 -10.65 -23.95
N GLN A 141 31.73 -11.00 -23.03
CA GLN A 141 30.84 -12.14 -23.27
C GLN A 141 29.40 -11.65 -23.41
N SER A 142 28.90 -11.53 -24.64
CA SER A 142 27.56 -11.01 -24.96
C SER A 142 26.43 -11.74 -24.26
N GLY A 143 26.56 -13.02 -23.96
CA GLY A 143 25.55 -13.81 -23.23
C GLY A 143 25.38 -13.40 -21.77
N HIS A 144 26.44 -12.95 -21.11
CA HIS A 144 26.37 -12.50 -19.71
C HIS A 144 25.66 -11.15 -19.59
N LEU A 145 25.82 -10.26 -20.55
CA LEU A 145 25.15 -8.97 -20.57
C LEU A 145 23.62 -9.12 -20.71
N THR A 146 23.19 -10.02 -21.61
CA THR A 146 21.74 -10.29 -21.77
C THR A 146 21.12 -10.87 -20.51
N ALA A 147 21.78 -11.85 -19.88
CA ALA A 147 21.30 -12.44 -18.63
C ALA A 147 21.25 -11.42 -17.48
N LEU A 148 22.21 -10.50 -17.42
CA LEU A 148 22.21 -9.41 -16.45
C LEU A 148 21.09 -8.42 -16.73
N LEU A 149 20.87 -8.04 -17.99
CA LEU A 149 19.81 -7.16 -18.41
C LEU A 149 18.43 -7.73 -18.02
N ASP A 150 18.21 -9.01 -18.27
CA ASP A 150 16.96 -9.71 -17.87
C ASP A 150 16.77 -9.69 -16.35
N ARG A 151 17.83 -9.95 -15.58
CA ARG A 151 17.78 -9.94 -14.12
C ARG A 151 17.45 -8.55 -13.57
N VAL A 152 18.22 -7.53 -14.00
CA VAL A 152 18.03 -6.14 -13.57
C VAL A 152 16.63 -5.64 -13.94
N THR A 153 16.18 -5.97 -15.16
CA THR A 153 14.82 -5.63 -15.61
C THR A 153 13.76 -6.23 -14.69
N LYS A 154 13.91 -7.53 -14.39
CA LYS A 154 12.96 -8.21 -13.51
C LYS A 154 12.95 -7.58 -12.11
N GLU A 155 14.10 -7.33 -11.51
CA GLU A 155 14.23 -6.70 -10.20
C GLU A 155 13.55 -5.31 -10.18
N ILE A 156 13.73 -4.50 -11.22
CA ILE A 156 13.07 -3.20 -11.36
C ILE A 156 11.54 -3.37 -11.45
N VAL A 157 11.06 -4.28 -12.29
CA VAL A 157 9.60 -4.49 -12.46
C VAL A 157 8.98 -5.05 -11.18
N ASP A 158 9.65 -5.97 -10.49
CA ASP A 158 9.21 -6.51 -9.19
C ASP A 158 9.11 -5.41 -8.11
N CYS A 159 9.88 -4.32 -8.23
CA CYS A 159 9.76 -3.14 -7.38
C CYS A 159 8.68 -2.15 -7.88
N LEU A 160 8.53 -1.97 -9.18
CA LEU A 160 7.57 -1.03 -9.77
C LEU A 160 6.12 -1.45 -9.53
N LEU A 161 5.82 -2.75 -9.64
CA LEU A 161 4.45 -3.25 -9.49
C LEU A 161 3.86 -2.89 -8.11
N PRO A 162 4.48 -3.21 -6.96
CA PRO A 162 3.95 -2.80 -5.66
C PRO A 162 4.02 -1.28 -5.44
N LEU A 163 4.99 -0.57 -6.06
CA LEU A 163 5.05 0.89 -5.98
C LEU A 163 3.82 1.55 -6.61
N MET A 164 3.30 1.00 -7.71
CA MET A 164 2.11 1.54 -8.38
C MET A 164 0.90 1.58 -7.45
N ASP A 165 0.80 0.66 -6.49
CA ASP A 165 -0.28 0.64 -5.51
C ASP A 165 -0.22 1.82 -4.51
N PHE A 166 0.91 2.54 -4.44
CA PHE A 166 1.08 3.74 -3.61
C PHE A 166 1.05 5.05 -4.41
N ILE A 167 0.76 5.00 -5.69
CA ILE A 167 0.65 6.17 -6.57
C ILE A 167 -0.83 6.51 -6.81
N LYS A 168 -1.21 7.76 -6.53
CA LYS A 168 -2.59 8.24 -6.74
C LYS A 168 -2.60 9.66 -7.30
N ALA A 169 -3.63 9.98 -8.08
CA ALA A 169 -3.74 11.30 -8.70
C ALA A 169 -3.85 12.43 -7.66
N PRO A 170 -3.21 13.60 -7.90
CA PRO A 170 -3.19 14.71 -6.96
C PRO A 170 -4.55 15.22 -6.50
N ILE A 171 -5.59 15.01 -7.29
CA ILE A 171 -6.96 15.44 -6.95
C ILE A 171 -7.49 14.75 -5.68
N TYR A 172 -6.94 13.57 -5.34
CA TYR A 172 -7.33 12.77 -4.16
C TYR A 172 -6.47 13.05 -2.92
N LYS A 173 -5.58 14.05 -2.95
CA LYS A 173 -4.65 14.36 -1.85
C LYS A 173 -5.31 14.59 -0.49
N ASN A 174 -6.58 15.00 -0.50
CA ASN A 174 -7.35 15.23 0.73
C ASN A 174 -7.66 13.93 1.48
N GLU A 175 -7.61 12.78 0.83
CA GLU A 175 -7.82 11.49 1.49
C GLU A 175 -6.69 11.16 2.47
N ARG A 176 -5.48 11.71 2.25
CA ARG A 176 -4.30 11.49 3.11
C ARG A 176 -4.14 10.02 3.48
N GLU A 177 -4.21 9.20 2.45
CA GLU A 177 -4.32 7.75 2.59
C GLU A 177 -3.01 7.12 3.06
N MET A 178 -3.13 6.15 3.95
CA MET A 178 -2.10 5.18 4.30
C MET A 178 -2.59 3.82 3.84
N ARG A 179 -1.82 3.10 3.06
CA ARG A 179 -2.21 1.78 2.56
C ARG A 179 -1.49 0.67 3.30
N LEU A 180 -2.26 -0.35 3.64
CA LEU A 180 -1.78 -1.66 4.03
C LEU A 180 -1.94 -2.57 2.81
N ILE A 181 -0.83 -3.03 2.25
CA ILE A 181 -0.83 -3.79 1.01
C ILE A 181 -0.22 -5.16 1.23
N LEU A 182 -0.93 -6.18 0.76
CA LEU A 182 -0.46 -7.54 0.61
C LEU A 182 -0.14 -7.79 -0.85
N ASP A 183 1.15 -8.00 -1.14
CA ASP A 183 1.57 -8.43 -2.46
C ASP A 183 1.34 -9.95 -2.61
N PRO A 184 0.51 -10.39 -3.56
CA PRO A 184 0.30 -11.81 -3.81
C PRO A 184 1.57 -12.53 -4.27
N ASN A 185 2.59 -11.80 -4.74
CA ASN A 185 3.83 -12.36 -5.27
C ASN A 185 4.96 -12.46 -4.24
N ASP A 186 4.80 -11.94 -3.02
CA ASP A 186 5.87 -11.95 -2.00
C ASP A 186 6.19 -13.35 -1.42
N GLY A 187 5.44 -14.35 -1.83
CA GLY A 187 5.61 -15.76 -1.41
C GLY A 187 5.12 -16.08 0.00
N THR A 188 4.74 -15.09 0.80
CA THR A 188 4.17 -15.29 2.14
C THR A 188 2.68 -15.57 2.08
N LEU A 189 1.99 -15.07 1.05
CA LEU A 189 0.58 -15.31 0.81
C LEU A 189 0.36 -16.75 0.28
N LYS A 190 -0.50 -17.50 0.96
CA LYS A 190 -0.90 -18.85 0.57
C LYS A 190 -2.36 -18.87 0.13
N ALA A 191 -2.72 -19.80 -0.75
CA ALA A 191 -4.10 -19.93 -1.24
C ALA A 191 -5.16 -20.05 -0.12
N HIS A 192 -4.82 -20.67 1.00
CA HIS A 192 -5.74 -20.80 2.14
C HIS A 192 -5.98 -19.49 2.92
N HIS A 193 -5.19 -18.45 2.69
CA HIS A 193 -5.42 -17.12 3.26
C HIS A 193 -6.54 -16.38 2.54
N VAL A 194 -6.78 -16.71 1.26
CA VAL A 194 -7.80 -16.05 0.44
C VAL A 194 -9.17 -16.64 0.77
N GLN A 195 -10.08 -15.76 1.15
CA GLN A 195 -11.48 -16.06 1.40
C GLN A 195 -12.34 -15.29 0.40
N TYR A 196 -13.62 -15.66 0.30
CA TYR A 196 -14.55 -15.03 -0.63
C TYR A 196 -15.81 -14.58 0.09
N SER A 197 -16.22 -13.34 -0.16
CA SER A 197 -17.50 -12.80 0.27
C SER A 197 -18.37 -12.48 -0.94
N LYS A 198 -19.69 -12.55 -0.79
CA LYS A 198 -20.63 -12.08 -1.82
C LYS A 198 -20.96 -10.62 -1.58
N ARG A 199 -20.73 -9.80 -2.59
CA ARG A 199 -21.14 -8.41 -2.64
C ARG A 199 -21.78 -8.13 -4.00
N ASP A 200 -23.01 -7.63 -4.02
CA ASP A 200 -23.74 -7.28 -5.25
C ASP A 200 -23.81 -8.42 -6.30
N ASN A 201 -23.97 -9.66 -5.83
CA ASN A 201 -23.92 -10.91 -6.61
C ASN A 201 -22.57 -11.32 -7.19
N GLU A 202 -21.51 -10.57 -6.90
CA GLU A 202 -20.15 -10.92 -7.27
C GLU A 202 -19.40 -11.58 -6.11
N SER A 203 -18.53 -12.55 -6.43
CA SER A 203 -17.65 -13.18 -5.46
C SER A 203 -16.37 -12.36 -5.34
N MET A 204 -16.22 -11.64 -4.24
CA MET A 204 -15.06 -10.77 -3.99
C MET A 204 -14.05 -11.52 -3.11
N PRO A 205 -12.80 -11.69 -3.59
CA PRO A 205 -11.74 -12.25 -2.76
C PRO A 205 -11.29 -11.24 -1.71
N PHE A 206 -11.04 -11.72 -0.50
CA PHE A 206 -10.46 -10.92 0.58
C PHE A 206 -9.51 -11.78 1.42
N ILE A 207 -8.66 -11.11 2.18
CA ILE A 207 -7.77 -11.75 3.14
C ILE A 207 -8.08 -11.23 4.52
N PHE A 208 -8.29 -12.16 5.44
CA PHE A 208 -8.45 -11.80 6.84
C PHE A 208 -7.06 -11.67 7.49
N MET A 209 -6.78 -10.47 8.00
CA MET A 209 -5.53 -10.19 8.69
C MET A 209 -5.76 -10.13 10.19
N ASP A 210 -5.02 -10.95 10.95
CA ASP A 210 -4.99 -10.86 12.41
C ASP A 210 -4.00 -9.75 12.84
N LEU A 211 -4.50 -8.55 13.03
CA LEU A 211 -3.76 -7.40 13.53
C LEU A 211 -3.64 -7.36 15.06
N CYS A 212 -4.10 -8.41 15.75
CA CYS A 212 -4.08 -8.44 17.20
C CYS A 212 -2.68 -8.75 17.75
N ASN A 213 -2.37 -8.12 18.85
CA ASN A 213 -1.19 -8.49 19.64
C ASN A 213 -1.29 -9.97 20.06
N PRO A 214 -0.31 -10.81 19.78
CA PRO A 214 -0.39 -12.26 20.03
C PRO A 214 -0.53 -12.62 21.53
N LYS A 215 -0.07 -11.77 22.44
CA LYS A 215 -0.15 -12.01 23.89
C LYS A 215 -1.48 -11.55 24.47
N THR A 216 -1.94 -10.36 24.08
CA THR A 216 -3.15 -9.76 24.64
C THR A 216 -4.40 -10.08 23.82
N ARG A 217 -4.23 -10.56 22.58
CA ARG A 217 -5.31 -10.79 21.61
C ARG A 217 -6.14 -9.52 21.31
N ARG A 218 -5.52 -8.35 21.45
CA ARG A 218 -6.14 -7.05 21.23
C ARG A 218 -5.52 -6.36 20.02
N LEU A 219 -6.36 -5.61 19.29
CA LEU A 219 -5.89 -4.69 18.26
C LEU A 219 -5.05 -3.58 18.90
N PRO A 220 -4.08 -2.98 18.18
CA PRO A 220 -3.34 -1.81 18.64
C PRO A 220 -4.19 -0.54 18.54
N LEU A 221 -5.28 -0.51 19.30
CA LEU A 221 -6.27 0.56 19.29
C LEU A 221 -5.74 1.76 20.07
N ALA A 222 -5.68 2.94 19.43
CA ALA A 222 -5.22 4.18 20.04
C ALA A 222 -6.38 5.14 20.36
N GLU A 223 -7.38 5.21 19.49
CA GLU A 223 -8.48 6.17 19.61
C GLU A 223 -9.77 5.60 19.00
N ILE A 224 -10.91 5.96 19.58
CA ILE A 224 -12.21 5.90 18.93
C ILE A 224 -12.75 7.32 18.89
N LYS A 225 -12.94 7.87 17.71
CA LYS A 225 -13.48 9.20 17.52
C LYS A 225 -14.95 9.12 17.11
N VAL A 226 -15.79 9.78 17.88
CA VAL A 226 -17.25 9.86 17.64
C VAL A 226 -17.53 10.93 16.58
N GLY A 227 -18.35 10.59 15.61
CA GLY A 227 -18.69 11.47 14.49
C GLY A 227 -19.41 12.75 14.90
N PRO A 228 -19.35 13.80 14.06
CA PRO A 228 -19.86 15.14 14.40
C PRO A 228 -21.37 15.21 14.57
N LYS A 229 -22.14 14.30 13.98
CA LYS A 229 -23.62 14.28 14.04
C LYS A 229 -24.18 13.31 15.08
N THR A 230 -23.35 12.86 16.01
CA THR A 230 -23.71 11.88 17.04
C THR A 230 -23.62 12.51 18.44
N SER A 231 -24.48 12.09 19.36
CA SER A 231 -24.44 12.51 20.77
C SER A 231 -23.19 11.97 21.46
N PHE A 232 -22.15 12.78 21.59
CA PHE A 232 -20.87 12.35 22.15
C PHE A 232 -21.02 11.79 23.58
N HIS A 233 -21.83 12.38 24.39
CA HIS A 233 -21.98 11.98 25.82
C HIS A 233 -22.55 10.56 25.94
N GLU A 234 -23.57 10.26 25.15
CA GLU A 234 -24.22 8.94 25.14
C GLU A 234 -23.28 7.87 24.57
N GLU A 235 -22.68 8.15 23.43
CA GLU A 235 -21.79 7.21 22.76
C GLU A 235 -20.50 6.98 23.54
N LYS A 236 -19.94 7.99 24.16
CA LYS A 236 -18.73 7.85 24.97
C LYS A 236 -18.93 6.85 26.10
N SER A 237 -20.00 6.95 26.86
CA SER A 237 -20.29 6.02 27.97
C SER A 237 -20.43 4.58 27.44
N PHE A 238 -21.13 4.40 26.33
CA PHE A 238 -21.34 3.10 25.73
C PHE A 238 -20.00 2.50 25.23
N ILE A 239 -19.15 3.29 24.58
CA ILE A 239 -17.86 2.86 24.07
C ILE A 239 -16.91 2.50 25.22
N GLU A 240 -16.84 3.34 26.27
CA GLU A 240 -16.00 3.09 27.44
C GLU A 240 -16.42 1.79 28.16
N ASP A 241 -17.71 1.56 28.34
CA ASP A 241 -18.25 0.31 28.88
C ASP A 241 -17.91 -0.91 28.01
N LEU A 242 -17.98 -0.77 26.69
CA LEU A 242 -17.59 -1.82 25.76
C LEU A 242 -16.09 -2.13 25.85
N LEU A 243 -15.26 -1.08 25.82
CA LEU A 243 -13.79 -1.21 25.93
C LEU A 243 -13.38 -1.87 27.26
N ASP A 244 -14.05 -1.58 28.34
CA ASP A 244 -13.82 -2.21 29.64
C ASP A 244 -14.19 -3.70 29.60
N LYS A 245 -15.38 -4.03 29.09
CA LYS A 245 -15.84 -5.43 28.96
C LYS A 245 -14.91 -6.30 28.12
N ILE A 246 -14.32 -5.74 27.07
CA ILE A 246 -13.35 -6.46 26.23
C ILE A 246 -11.90 -6.26 26.69
N GLY A 247 -11.72 -5.60 27.84
CA GLY A 247 -10.48 -5.54 28.62
C GLY A 247 -9.47 -4.49 28.18
N TYR A 248 -9.82 -3.52 27.32
CA TYR A 248 -8.90 -2.44 26.93
C TYR A 248 -8.63 -1.43 28.05
N MET A 249 -9.50 -1.35 29.05
CA MET A 249 -9.38 -0.38 30.15
C MET A 249 -8.52 -0.90 31.33
N SER A 250 -7.98 -2.12 31.22
CA SER A 250 -7.24 -2.75 32.34
C SER A 250 -5.79 -2.28 32.53
N ASN A 251 -5.23 -1.53 31.55
CA ASN A 251 -3.86 -1.02 31.62
C ASN A 251 -3.83 0.47 31.27
N TYR A 252 -3.46 1.32 32.23
CA TYR A 252 -3.51 2.78 32.08
C TYR A 252 -2.65 3.34 30.96
N ASP A 253 -1.53 2.70 30.63
CA ASP A 253 -0.57 3.20 29.65
C ASP A 253 -1.00 2.94 28.19
N ASP A 254 -1.93 2.00 27.97
CA ASP A 254 -2.36 1.54 26.64
C ASP A 254 -3.87 1.70 26.40
N GLN A 255 -4.56 2.54 27.19
CA GLN A 255 -5.99 2.75 27.02
C GLN A 255 -6.30 3.58 25.76
N PRO A 256 -7.18 3.11 24.87
CA PRO A 256 -7.62 3.91 23.75
C PRO A 256 -8.44 5.12 24.25
N GLN A 257 -8.24 6.26 23.61
CA GLN A 257 -8.98 7.46 23.93
C GLN A 257 -10.34 7.47 23.22
N VAL A 258 -11.38 7.92 23.89
CA VAL A 258 -12.67 8.21 23.25
C VAL A 258 -12.82 9.72 23.12
N THR A 259 -12.80 10.21 21.88
CA THR A 259 -12.82 11.65 21.58
C THR A 259 -14.00 12.01 20.67
N GLN A 260 -14.31 13.29 20.57
CA GLN A 260 -15.34 13.82 19.67
C GLN A 260 -14.67 14.43 18.42
N SER A 261 -15.36 14.34 17.28
CA SER A 261 -15.04 15.17 16.12
C SER A 261 -15.08 16.65 16.48
N LEU A 262 -14.10 17.41 16.00
CA LEU A 262 -14.04 18.86 16.17
C LEU A 262 -14.83 19.62 15.08
N LEU A 263 -15.40 18.90 14.13
CA LEU A 263 -16.20 19.50 13.06
C LEU A 263 -17.54 19.98 13.64
N THR A 264 -17.86 21.23 13.37
CA THR A 264 -19.19 21.79 13.63
C THR A 264 -20.11 21.47 12.48
N VAL A 265 -21.25 20.87 12.78
CA VAL A 265 -22.30 20.49 11.82
C VAL A 265 -23.36 21.58 11.75
#